data_aa8545d3bb481f642fd86bf241074e8f
#
_entry.id   aa8545d3bb481f642fd86bf241074e8f
#
_cell.length_a   1.000
_cell.length_b   1.000
_cell.length_c   1.000
_cell.angle_alpha   90.00
_cell.angle_beta   90.00
_cell.angle_gamma   90.00
#
_symmetry.space_group_name_H-M   'P 1'
#
loop_
_entity.id
_entity.type
_entity.pdbx_description
1 polymer ?
#
loop_
_entity_poly.entity_id
_entity_poly.type
_entity_poly.pdbx_seq_one_letter_code
_entity_poly.pdbx_strand_id
1 'polypeptide(L)'
;LVGSEMCIRDRYYDNSPALTRNILKNKQRELYARVESRGIIYLLLAEFLHQAQPKTYVADERITRVLAYIRTHLNAKPDIEALAALSCLSKDHLIRIFKREMRMTPLCYINKKRMEKAQLRLVTELTPIKEIAYQLGFEDQAYFNRIFKKTTGLTPMNYRKAYHNQTL
;
A
#
# COMPACT_ATOMS: atom_id res chain seq x y z
N LEU A 1 -36.25 -33.80 50.56
CA LEU A 1 -35.43 -32.64 50.29
C LEU A 1 -34.06 -33.07 49.78
N VAL A 2 -33.95 -33.42 48.53
CA VAL A 2 -32.63 -33.39 47.81
C VAL A 2 -32.97 -32.88 46.41
N GLY A 3 -32.68 -31.61 46.21
CA GLY A 3 -32.90 -30.88 44.99
C GLY A 3 -31.89 -31.24 43.93
N SER A 4 -32.38 -31.34 42.81
CA SER A 4 -32.07 -30.82 41.48
C SER A 4 -30.74 -30.09 41.33
N GLU A 5 -29.65 -30.85 41.26
CA GLU A 5 -28.53 -30.49 40.37
C GLU A 5 -28.63 -31.34 39.10
N MET A 6 -29.60 -31.02 38.29
CA MET A 6 -29.75 -31.62 36.99
C MET A 6 -28.82 -30.87 36.03
N CYS A 7 -27.71 -31.50 35.83
CA CYS A 7 -26.69 -31.38 34.78
C CYS A 7 -27.07 -30.45 33.64
N ILE A 8 -26.53 -29.25 33.69
CA ILE A 8 -26.32 -28.37 32.51
C ILE A 8 -25.30 -28.99 31.55
N ARG A 9 -24.73 -30.14 31.89
CA ARG A 9 -23.59 -30.77 31.19
C ARG A 9 -23.98 -31.61 29.97
N ASP A 10 -25.23 -32.04 29.84
CA ASP A 10 -25.64 -32.99 28.79
C ASP A 10 -26.36 -32.34 27.59
N ARG A 11 -26.47 -31.02 27.55
CA ARG A 11 -27.17 -30.32 26.47
C ARG A 11 -26.26 -29.83 25.33
N TYR A 12 -24.96 -30.11 25.39
CA TYR A 12 -24.02 -29.53 24.45
C TYR A 12 -23.42 -30.48 23.41
N TYR A 13 -23.79 -31.75 23.40
CA TYR A 13 -23.32 -32.69 22.40
C TYR A 13 -24.46 -33.50 21.80
N ASP A 14 -25.44 -32.80 21.20
CA ASP A 14 -26.27 -33.47 20.21
C ASP A 14 -25.46 -33.60 18.91
N ASN A 15 -24.66 -34.66 18.83
CA ASN A 15 -23.95 -35.07 17.63
C ASN A 15 -24.91 -35.72 16.62
N SER A 16 -26.15 -35.24 16.51
CA SER A 16 -27.07 -35.80 15.54
C SER A 16 -26.55 -35.52 14.12
N PRO A 17 -26.47 -36.52 13.23
CA PRO A 17 -26.08 -36.36 11.84
C PRO A 17 -26.87 -35.26 11.11
N ALA A 18 -28.09 -35.02 11.58
CA ALA A 18 -28.97 -33.98 11.04
C ALA A 18 -28.48 -32.57 11.38
N LEU A 19 -28.03 -32.32 12.63
CA LEU A 19 -27.53 -31.03 13.06
C LEU A 19 -26.22 -30.69 12.34
N THR A 20 -25.31 -31.65 12.28
CA THR A 20 -24.02 -31.50 11.55
C THR A 20 -24.26 -31.20 10.06
N ARG A 21 -25.22 -31.87 9.42
CA ARG A 21 -25.60 -31.64 8.03
C ARG A 21 -26.19 -30.24 7.82
N ASN A 22 -26.99 -29.74 8.75
CA ASN A 22 -27.56 -28.41 8.68
C ASN A 22 -26.52 -27.30 8.86
N ILE A 23 -25.57 -27.48 9.78
CA ILE A 23 -24.46 -26.56 9.98
C ILE A 23 -23.58 -26.48 8.71
N LEU A 24 -23.27 -27.63 8.11
CA LEU A 24 -22.50 -27.68 6.85
C LEU A 24 -23.25 -27.00 5.70
N LYS A 25 -24.56 -27.24 5.55
CA LYS A 25 -25.39 -26.58 4.54
C LYS A 25 -25.44 -25.06 4.73
N ASN A 26 -25.54 -24.58 5.97
CA ASN A 26 -25.57 -23.15 6.26
C ASN A 26 -24.20 -22.49 5.95
N LYS A 27 -23.09 -23.11 6.37
CA LYS A 27 -21.74 -22.63 5.99
C LYS A 27 -21.53 -22.59 4.49
N GLN A 28 -22.02 -23.58 3.78
CA GLN A 28 -21.93 -23.64 2.32
C GLN A 28 -22.75 -22.49 1.68
N ARG A 29 -23.97 -22.23 2.16
CA ARG A 29 -24.79 -21.09 1.71
C ARG A 29 -24.13 -19.74 1.97
N GLU A 30 -23.51 -19.54 3.14
CA GLU A 30 -22.77 -18.32 3.45
C GLU A 30 -21.55 -18.13 2.51
N LEU A 31 -20.84 -19.22 2.20
CA LEU A 31 -19.73 -19.17 1.26
C LEU A 31 -20.21 -18.80 -0.15
N TYR A 32 -21.28 -19.39 -0.63
CA TYR A 32 -21.86 -19.03 -1.95
C TYR A 32 -22.27 -17.56 -1.98
N ALA A 33 -23.00 -17.07 -0.97
CA ALA A 33 -23.40 -15.67 -0.90
C ALA A 33 -22.21 -14.70 -0.89
N ARG A 34 -21.10 -15.05 -0.22
CA ARG A 34 -19.85 -14.24 -0.22
C ARG A 34 -19.17 -14.25 -1.60
N VAL A 35 -19.15 -15.40 -2.26
CA VAL A 35 -18.56 -15.52 -3.61
C VAL A 35 -19.40 -14.75 -4.63
N GLU A 36 -20.72 -14.89 -4.60
CA GLU A 36 -21.64 -14.15 -5.47
C GLU A 36 -21.52 -12.63 -5.26
N SER A 37 -21.51 -12.17 -4.01
CA SER A 37 -21.36 -10.73 -3.70
C SER A 37 -20.05 -10.17 -4.21
N ARG A 38 -18.92 -10.90 -4.08
CA ARG A 38 -17.63 -10.50 -4.63
C ARG A 38 -17.63 -10.52 -6.16
N GLY A 39 -18.26 -11.51 -6.77
CA GLY A 39 -18.43 -11.60 -8.22
C GLY A 39 -19.16 -10.40 -8.79
N ILE A 40 -20.27 -10.01 -8.17
CA ILE A 40 -21.04 -8.81 -8.56
C ILE A 40 -20.20 -7.54 -8.42
N ILE A 41 -19.43 -7.38 -7.32
CA ILE A 41 -18.54 -6.24 -7.13
C ILE A 41 -17.47 -6.19 -8.22
N TYR A 42 -16.86 -7.32 -8.58
CA TYR A 42 -15.87 -7.37 -9.66
C TYR A 42 -16.49 -7.05 -11.03
N LEU A 43 -17.70 -7.51 -11.31
CA LEU A 43 -18.41 -7.19 -12.54
C LEU A 43 -18.77 -5.71 -12.62
N LEU A 44 -19.26 -5.12 -11.52
CA LEU A 44 -19.53 -3.69 -11.46
C LEU A 44 -18.27 -2.83 -11.59
N LEU A 45 -17.17 -3.25 -10.96
CA LEU A 45 -15.87 -2.61 -11.11
C LEU A 45 -15.34 -2.72 -12.55
N ALA A 46 -15.47 -3.89 -13.18
CA ALA A 46 -15.06 -4.09 -14.56
C ALA A 46 -15.86 -3.19 -15.51
N GLU A 47 -17.18 -3.13 -15.33
CA GLU A 47 -18.07 -2.26 -16.12
C GLU A 47 -17.76 -0.80 -15.88
N PHE A 48 -17.58 -0.38 -14.62
CA PHE A 48 -17.17 0.98 -14.29
C PHE A 48 -15.81 1.35 -14.91
N LEU A 49 -14.82 0.45 -14.86
CA LEU A 49 -13.52 0.66 -15.48
C LEU A 49 -13.60 0.67 -17.01
N HIS A 50 -14.51 -0.10 -17.59
CA HIS A 50 -14.74 -0.12 -19.04
C HIS A 50 -15.41 1.19 -19.51
N GLN A 51 -16.35 1.73 -18.73
CA GLN A 51 -17.03 3.00 -19.02
C GLN A 51 -16.20 4.21 -18.60
N ALA A 52 -15.37 4.07 -17.55
CA ALA A 52 -14.38 5.05 -17.18
C ALA A 52 -13.28 5.06 -18.24
N GLN A 53 -13.59 5.62 -19.42
CA GLN A 53 -12.56 5.98 -20.38
C GLN A 53 -11.54 6.84 -19.63
N PRO A 54 -10.30 6.40 -19.42
CA PRO A 54 -9.31 7.31 -18.90
C PRO A 54 -9.32 8.46 -19.91
N LYS A 55 -9.72 9.66 -19.47
CA LYS A 55 -9.37 10.86 -20.23
C LYS A 55 -7.90 10.67 -20.53
N THR A 56 -7.54 10.46 -21.77
CA THR A 56 -6.16 10.33 -22.21
C THR A 56 -5.53 11.68 -21.85
N TYR A 57 -5.12 11.76 -20.58
CA TYR A 57 -4.32 12.87 -20.12
C TYR A 57 -3.00 12.68 -20.86
N VAL A 58 -2.83 13.40 -21.95
CA VAL A 58 -1.56 13.50 -22.64
C VAL A 58 -0.63 14.21 -21.69
N ALA A 59 -0.03 13.41 -20.79
CA ALA A 59 0.97 13.92 -19.88
C ALA A 59 2.04 14.60 -20.73
N ASP A 60 2.44 15.79 -20.35
CA ASP A 60 3.54 16.49 -21.03
C ASP A 60 4.71 15.51 -21.18
N GLU A 61 5.09 15.19 -22.43
CA GLU A 61 6.12 14.18 -22.73
C GLU A 61 7.43 14.46 -21.99
N ARG A 62 7.72 15.74 -21.78
CA ARG A 62 8.89 16.18 -21.00
C ARG A 62 8.81 15.69 -19.55
N ILE A 63 7.62 15.78 -18.93
CA ILE A 63 7.38 15.29 -17.56
C ILE A 63 7.41 13.76 -17.55
N THR A 64 6.88 13.09 -18.55
CA THR A 64 6.96 11.64 -18.68
C THR A 64 8.38 11.13 -18.69
N ARG A 65 9.29 11.79 -19.41
CA ARG A 65 10.74 11.49 -19.41
C ARG A 65 11.36 11.69 -18.03
N VAL A 66 11.04 12.79 -17.36
CA VAL A 66 11.50 13.05 -15.98
C VAL A 66 11.00 11.99 -15.01
N LEU A 67 9.74 11.59 -15.09
CA LEU A 67 9.18 10.53 -14.25
C LEU A 67 9.85 9.17 -14.48
N ALA A 68 10.13 8.82 -15.74
CA ALA A 68 10.84 7.59 -16.09
C ALA A 68 12.27 7.61 -15.50
N TYR A 69 12.97 8.71 -15.61
CA TYR A 69 14.30 8.87 -15.02
C TYR A 69 14.28 8.75 -13.49
N ILE A 70 13.35 9.44 -12.82
CA ILE A 70 13.19 9.34 -11.35
C ILE A 70 12.96 7.90 -10.91
N ARG A 71 12.13 7.12 -11.63
CA ARG A 71 11.82 5.72 -11.28
C ARG A 71 13.05 4.83 -11.26
N THR A 72 14.00 5.05 -12.18
CA THR A 72 15.24 4.26 -12.28
C THR A 72 16.36 4.77 -11.37
N HIS A 73 16.31 6.05 -10.93
CA HIS A 73 17.37 6.70 -10.16
C HIS A 73 16.91 7.16 -8.76
N LEU A 74 15.99 6.42 -8.14
CA LEU A 74 15.47 6.79 -6.81
C LEU A 74 16.54 6.83 -5.70
N ASN A 75 17.58 6.04 -5.83
CA ASN A 75 18.70 5.95 -4.88
C ASN A 75 19.77 7.04 -5.07
N ALA A 76 19.79 7.70 -6.23
CA ALA A 76 20.74 8.77 -6.50
C ALA A 76 20.35 10.07 -5.80
N LYS A 77 21.33 10.93 -5.51
CA LYS A 77 21.07 12.28 -5.00
C LYS A 77 20.18 13.04 -6.00
N PRO A 78 19.06 13.64 -5.57
CA PRO A 78 18.19 14.36 -6.48
C PRO A 78 18.92 15.59 -7.05
N ASP A 79 19.15 15.59 -8.34
CA ASP A 79 19.70 16.73 -9.07
C ASP A 79 18.59 17.33 -9.95
N ILE A 80 18.04 18.45 -9.50
CA ILE A 80 16.95 19.15 -10.21
C ILE A 80 17.46 19.77 -11.51
N GLU A 81 18.72 20.12 -11.59
CA GLU A 81 19.34 20.69 -12.79
C GLU A 81 19.49 19.63 -13.88
N ALA A 82 19.94 18.43 -13.51
CA ALA A 82 19.96 17.28 -14.40
C ALA A 82 18.55 16.90 -14.91
N LEU A 83 17.54 16.94 -14.04
CA LEU A 83 16.14 16.71 -14.45
C LEU A 83 15.64 17.80 -15.41
N ALA A 84 16.02 19.05 -15.21
CA ALA A 84 15.67 20.17 -16.07
C ALA A 84 16.34 20.02 -17.45
N ALA A 85 17.63 19.68 -17.48
CA ALA A 85 18.36 19.40 -18.72
C ALA A 85 17.74 18.25 -19.51
N LEU A 86 17.36 17.14 -18.83
CA LEU A 86 16.69 15.97 -19.45
C LEU A 86 15.38 16.34 -20.15
N SER A 87 14.69 17.34 -19.63
CA SER A 87 13.40 17.81 -20.16
C SER A 87 13.54 19.02 -21.09
N CYS A 88 14.78 19.50 -21.36
CA CYS A 88 15.06 20.71 -22.12
C CYS A 88 14.34 21.95 -21.54
N LEU A 89 14.27 22.05 -20.21
CA LEU A 89 13.62 23.14 -19.49
C LEU A 89 14.61 23.82 -18.55
N SER A 90 14.32 25.07 -18.19
CA SER A 90 14.98 25.69 -17.03
C SER A 90 14.44 25.08 -15.75
N LYS A 91 15.21 25.11 -14.66
CA LYS A 91 14.87 24.60 -13.34
C LYS A 91 13.49 25.10 -12.86
N ASP A 92 13.25 26.40 -12.94
CA ASP A 92 12.01 27.01 -12.48
C ASP A 92 10.81 26.58 -13.35
N HIS A 93 11.03 26.45 -14.64
CA HIS A 93 10.01 25.99 -15.57
C HIS A 93 9.66 24.52 -15.32
N LEU A 94 10.67 23.66 -15.11
CA LEU A 94 10.45 22.26 -14.70
C LEU A 94 9.61 22.18 -13.43
N ILE A 95 10.01 22.91 -12.37
CA ILE A 95 9.30 22.87 -11.08
C ILE A 95 7.83 23.30 -11.26
N ARG A 96 7.60 24.36 -12.05
CA ARG A 96 6.25 24.89 -12.32
C ARG A 96 5.38 23.89 -13.07
N ILE A 97 5.88 23.30 -14.16
CA ILE A 97 5.13 22.32 -14.96
C ILE A 97 4.93 21.05 -14.12
N PHE A 98 5.98 20.53 -13.48
CA PHE A 98 5.88 19.32 -12.66
C PHE A 98 4.85 19.51 -11.53
N LYS A 99 4.82 20.67 -10.86
CA LYS A 99 3.83 20.98 -9.83
C LYS A 99 2.41 21.07 -10.40
N ARG A 100 2.25 21.59 -11.61
CA ARG A 100 0.96 21.63 -12.29
C ARG A 100 0.44 20.22 -12.58
N GLU A 101 1.30 19.36 -13.15
CA GLU A 101 0.95 18.02 -13.59
C GLU A 101 0.79 17.04 -12.39
N MET A 102 1.75 17.05 -11.48
CA MET A 102 1.86 16.06 -10.39
C MET A 102 1.31 16.57 -9.05
N ARG A 103 0.84 17.85 -8.98
CA ARG A 103 0.36 18.52 -7.76
C ARG A 103 1.39 18.60 -6.63
N MET A 104 2.65 18.37 -6.93
CA MET A 104 3.78 18.44 -5.99
C MET A 104 5.08 18.74 -6.72
N THR A 105 6.11 19.19 -5.98
CA THR A 105 7.43 19.45 -6.56
C THR A 105 8.17 18.14 -6.90
N PRO A 106 9.15 18.15 -7.82
CA PRO A 106 9.98 16.98 -8.13
C PRO A 106 10.61 16.33 -6.89
N LEU A 107 11.17 17.13 -5.99
CA LEU A 107 11.78 16.63 -4.75
C LEU A 107 10.76 15.96 -3.82
N CYS A 108 9.57 16.55 -3.67
CA CYS A 108 8.47 15.94 -2.93
C CYS A 108 8.07 14.58 -3.54
N TYR A 109 8.01 14.50 -4.85
CA TYR A 109 7.66 13.28 -5.56
C TYR A 109 8.72 12.18 -5.35
N ILE A 110 10.01 12.53 -5.48
CA ILE A 110 11.11 11.60 -5.22
C ILE A 110 11.04 11.07 -3.78
N ASN A 111 10.89 11.97 -2.80
CA ASN A 111 10.78 11.56 -1.39
C ASN A 111 9.55 10.67 -1.15
N LYS A 112 8.40 10.99 -1.75
CA LYS A 112 7.20 10.14 -1.68
C LYS A 112 7.50 8.73 -2.20
N LYS A 113 8.12 8.62 -3.37
CA LYS A 113 8.48 7.31 -3.97
C LYS A 113 9.50 6.53 -3.14
N ARG A 114 10.47 7.23 -2.53
CA ARG A 114 11.41 6.62 -1.57
C ARG A 114 10.69 6.08 -0.35
N MET A 115 9.71 6.84 0.19
CA MET A 115 8.92 6.38 1.35
C MET A 115 8.06 5.17 1.02
N GLU A 116 7.40 5.14 -0.15
CA GLU A 116 6.65 3.97 -0.61
C GLU A 116 7.56 2.72 -0.67
N LYS A 117 8.76 2.85 -1.22
CA LYS A 117 9.74 1.76 -1.27
C LYS A 117 10.29 1.39 0.12
N ALA A 118 10.47 2.38 1.01
CA ALA A 118 10.89 2.13 2.40
C ALA A 118 9.84 1.33 3.17
N GLN A 119 8.56 1.67 3.04
CA GLN A 119 7.46 0.94 3.68
C GLN A 119 7.46 -0.53 3.26
N LEU A 120 7.56 -0.80 1.97
CA LEU A 120 7.62 -2.16 1.45
C LEU A 120 8.80 -2.94 2.06
N ARG A 121 10.01 -2.37 2.00
CA ARG A 121 11.22 -3.03 2.51
C ARG A 121 11.20 -3.26 4.02
N LEU A 122 10.64 -2.33 4.79
CA LEU A 122 10.52 -2.47 6.24
C LEU A 122 9.60 -3.64 6.64
N VAL A 123 8.62 -3.98 5.81
CA VAL A 123 7.70 -5.11 6.03
C VAL A 123 8.29 -6.42 5.52
N THR A 124 9.00 -6.40 4.40
CA THR A 124 9.46 -7.62 3.71
C THR A 124 10.89 -8.03 4.06
N GLU A 125 11.72 -7.14 4.61
CA GLU A 125 13.13 -7.38 4.82
C GLU A 125 13.54 -7.13 6.29
N LEU A 126 14.53 -7.93 6.77
CA LEU A 126 15.15 -7.74 8.08
C LEU A 126 16.35 -6.77 8.04
N THR A 127 16.66 -6.22 6.87
CA THR A 127 17.76 -5.26 6.67
C THR A 127 17.72 -4.12 7.70
N PRO A 128 18.85 -3.71 8.29
CA PRO A 128 18.90 -2.59 9.22
C PRO A 128 18.30 -1.32 8.64
N ILE A 129 17.55 -0.58 9.45
CA ILE A 129 16.85 0.64 9.02
C ILE A 129 17.83 1.67 8.43
N LYS A 130 19.01 1.77 9.02
CA LYS A 130 20.10 2.64 8.52
C LYS A 130 20.49 2.27 7.09
N GLU A 131 20.64 1.00 6.81
CA GLU A 131 21.02 0.50 5.49
C GLU A 131 19.90 0.73 4.46
N ILE A 132 18.64 0.49 4.84
CA ILE A 132 17.48 0.82 3.99
C ILE A 132 17.51 2.31 3.62
N ALA A 133 17.75 3.20 4.59
CA ALA A 133 17.81 4.63 4.34
C ALA A 133 18.90 4.99 3.32
N TYR A 134 20.13 4.46 3.50
CA TYR A 134 21.23 4.72 2.56
C TYR A 134 20.97 4.18 1.15
N GLN A 135 20.47 2.96 1.04
CA GLN A 135 20.13 2.34 -0.23
C GLN A 135 18.98 3.04 -0.96
N LEU A 136 18.17 3.83 -0.25
CA LEU A 136 17.14 4.71 -0.82
C LEU A 136 17.66 6.12 -1.11
N GLY A 137 18.96 6.37 -0.94
CA GLY A 137 19.59 7.65 -1.26
C GLY A 137 19.42 8.73 -0.20
N PHE A 138 19.23 8.36 1.07
CA PHE A 138 19.30 9.29 2.19
C PHE A 138 20.70 9.30 2.77
N GLU A 139 21.34 10.45 2.79
CA GLU A 139 22.68 10.64 3.37
C GLU A 139 22.63 10.63 4.91
N ASP A 140 21.49 11.00 5.48
CA ASP A 140 21.27 11.09 6.93
C ASP A 140 20.06 10.27 7.36
N GLN A 141 20.28 9.34 8.31
CA GLN A 141 19.22 8.51 8.89
C GLN A 141 18.23 9.33 9.72
N ALA A 142 18.66 10.40 10.38
CA ALA A 142 17.76 11.23 11.19
C ALA A 142 16.77 11.98 10.29
N TYR A 143 17.24 12.48 9.14
CA TYR A 143 16.38 13.06 8.11
C TYR A 143 15.40 12.04 7.54
N PHE A 144 15.86 10.82 7.21
CA PHE A 144 14.99 9.73 6.78
C PHE A 144 13.90 9.44 7.81
N ASN A 145 14.25 9.26 9.09
CA ASN A 145 13.30 8.97 10.17
C ASN A 145 12.24 10.05 10.30
N ARG A 146 12.63 11.33 10.19
CA ARG A 146 11.72 12.48 10.25
C ARG A 146 10.73 12.48 9.09
N ILE A 147 11.20 12.30 7.87
CA ILE A 147 10.35 12.24 6.68
C ILE A 147 9.43 11.03 6.72
N PHE A 148 9.94 9.86 7.12
CA PHE A 148 9.17 8.64 7.23
C PHE A 148 8.03 8.81 8.26
N LYS A 149 8.33 9.32 9.46
CA LYS A 149 7.32 9.59 10.48
C LYS A 149 6.29 10.62 10.01
N LYS A 150 6.73 11.67 9.30
CA LYS A 150 5.81 12.67 8.72
C LYS A 150 4.85 12.06 7.69
N THR A 151 5.32 11.08 6.92
CA THR A 151 4.54 10.45 5.83
C THR A 151 3.60 9.37 6.34
N THR A 152 4.04 8.56 7.33
CA THR A 152 3.33 7.35 7.78
C THR A 152 2.67 7.49 9.15
N GLY A 153 3.01 8.54 9.90
CA GLY A 153 2.62 8.72 11.31
C GLY A 153 3.48 7.93 12.31
N LEU A 154 4.25 6.95 11.86
CA LEU A 154 5.06 6.05 12.69
C LEU A 154 6.56 6.20 12.40
N THR A 155 7.39 5.93 13.42
CA THR A 155 8.82 5.77 13.17
C THR A 155 9.07 4.49 12.36
N PRO A 156 10.17 4.40 11.56
CA PRO A 156 10.49 3.19 10.80
C PRO A 156 10.54 1.93 11.66
N MET A 157 11.06 2.02 12.89
CA MET A 157 11.10 0.91 13.83
C MET A 157 9.70 0.46 14.26
N ASN A 158 8.83 1.41 14.63
CA ASN A 158 7.47 1.09 15.05
C ASN A 158 6.64 0.58 13.86
N TYR A 159 6.87 1.11 12.66
CA TYR A 159 6.25 0.63 11.44
C TYR A 159 6.64 -0.83 11.16
N ARG A 160 7.91 -1.16 11.25
CA ARG A 160 8.38 -2.56 11.12
C ARG A 160 7.72 -3.47 12.15
N LYS A 161 7.73 -3.09 13.43
CA LYS A 161 7.09 -3.89 14.51
C LYS A 161 5.60 -4.11 14.26
N ALA A 162 4.88 -3.11 13.77
CA ALA A 162 3.44 -3.19 13.55
C ALA A 162 3.06 -4.09 12.37
N TYR A 163 3.85 -4.10 11.29
CA TYR A 163 3.44 -4.72 10.03
C TYR A 163 4.26 -5.94 9.61
N HIS A 164 5.50 -6.09 10.08
CA HIS A 164 6.33 -7.27 9.74
C HIS A 164 5.77 -8.56 10.34
N ASN A 165 5.21 -8.51 11.55
CA ASN A 165 4.62 -9.68 12.23
C ASN A 165 3.24 -10.09 11.72
N GLN A 166 2.66 -9.36 10.77
CA GLN A 166 1.35 -9.70 10.17
C GLN A 166 1.48 -10.47 8.85
N THR A 167 2.71 -10.66 8.37
CA THR A 167 2.99 -11.26 7.05
C THR A 167 3.55 -12.69 7.19
N LEU A 168 3.75 -13.17 8.41
CA LEU A 168 4.13 -14.56 8.77
C LEU A 168 2.92 -15.26 9.40
#